data_87b320ebfb6ec72527ede103f4b1f0a7
#
_entry.id   87b320ebfb6ec72527ede103f4b1f0a7
#
_cell.length_a   1.000
_cell.length_b   1.000
_cell.length_c   1.000
_cell.angle_alpha   90.00
_cell.angle_beta   90.00
_cell.angle_gamma   90.00
#
_symmetry.space_group_name_H-M   'P 1'
#
loop_
_entity.id
_entity.type
_entity.pdbx_description
1 polymer ?
#
loop_
_entity_poly.entity_id
_entity_poly.type
_entity_poly.pdbx_seq_one_letter_code
_entity_poly.pdbx_strand_id
1 'polypeptide(L)' 'MDANSGAPWSEADISDLKNEIDHGRTIAETASFLCRDVYEVRAKMKELRLTEQPGKGRVVL' A
#
# COMPACT_ATOMS: atom_id res chain seq x y z
N MET A 1 -4.06 -12.09 -10.53
CA MET A 1 -3.56 -11.17 -11.58
C MET A 1 -3.81 -9.73 -11.18
N ASP A 2 -2.85 -8.89 -11.44
CA ASP A 2 -2.88 -7.51 -10.98
C ASP A 2 -3.60 -6.63 -11.98
N ALA A 3 -4.90 -6.45 -11.76
CA ALA A 3 -5.76 -5.71 -12.69
C ALA A 3 -5.27 -4.29 -12.94
N ASN A 4 -4.63 -3.67 -11.96
CA ASN A 4 -4.13 -2.30 -12.06
C ASN A 4 -2.63 -2.22 -12.35
N SER A 5 -1.99 -3.36 -12.60
CA SER A 5 -0.56 -3.39 -12.86
C SER A 5 -0.25 -2.56 -14.11
N GLY A 6 0.71 -1.65 -14.00
CA GLY A 6 1.09 -0.76 -15.09
C GLY A 6 0.19 0.44 -15.31
N ALA A 7 -0.96 0.51 -14.61
CA ALA A 7 -1.85 1.66 -14.72
C ALA A 7 -1.34 2.83 -13.88
N PRO A 8 -1.62 4.08 -14.30
CA PRO A 8 -1.25 5.24 -13.50
C PRO A 8 -1.95 5.19 -12.14
N TRP A 9 -1.30 5.74 -11.14
CA TRP A 9 -1.89 5.86 -9.82
C TRP A 9 -2.85 7.04 -9.78
N SER A 10 -4.11 6.76 -9.46
CA SER A 10 -5.11 7.81 -9.25
C SER A 10 -5.03 8.34 -7.83
N GLU A 11 -5.71 9.44 -7.56
CA GLU A 11 -5.79 9.96 -6.19
C GLU A 11 -6.45 8.95 -5.25
N ALA A 12 -7.45 8.25 -5.75
CA ALA A 12 -8.12 7.21 -4.96
C ALA A 12 -7.16 6.08 -4.61
N ASP A 13 -6.34 5.66 -5.57
CA ASP A 13 -5.35 4.60 -5.34
C ASP A 13 -4.33 5.04 -4.29
N ILE A 14 -3.87 6.27 -4.38
CA ILE A 14 -2.88 6.80 -3.43
C ILE A 14 -3.51 6.92 -2.05
N SER A 15 -4.74 7.39 -1.97
CA SER A 15 -5.46 7.48 -0.70
C SER A 15 -5.63 6.11 -0.07
N ASP A 16 -6.01 5.13 -0.87
CA ASP A 16 -6.17 3.75 -0.40
C ASP A 16 -4.85 3.17 0.08
N LEU A 17 -3.77 3.44 -0.65
CA LEU A 17 -2.44 2.99 -0.26
C LEU A 17 -2.07 3.53 1.13
N LYS A 18 -2.19 4.83 1.31
CA LYS A 18 -1.88 5.48 2.57
C LYS A 18 -2.72 4.91 3.70
N ASN A 19 -3.99 4.70 3.43
CA ASN A 19 -4.94 4.19 4.41
C ASN A 19 -4.56 2.76 4.85
N GLU A 20 -4.25 1.90 3.90
CA GLU A 20 -3.86 0.52 4.21
C GLU A 20 -2.58 0.47 5.02
N ILE A 21 -1.58 1.25 4.63
CA ILE A 21 -0.32 1.28 5.35
C ILE A 21 -0.51 1.86 6.76
N ASP A 22 -1.33 2.89 6.88
CA ASP A 22 -1.61 3.51 8.17
C ASP A 22 -2.35 2.56 9.12
N HIS A 23 -3.08 1.61 8.58
CA HIS A 23 -3.78 0.59 9.38
C HIS A 23 -2.90 -0.62 9.70
N GLY A 24 -1.62 -0.56 9.38
CA GLY A 24 -0.68 -1.62 9.72
C GLY A 24 -0.67 -2.79 8.75
N ARG A 25 -1.22 -2.61 7.54
CA ARG A 25 -1.18 -3.65 6.52
C ARG A 25 0.23 -3.78 5.96
N THR A 26 0.58 -4.99 5.53
CA THR A 26 1.85 -5.21 4.87
C THR A 26 1.78 -4.73 3.44
N ILE A 27 2.95 -4.60 2.80
CA ILE A 27 3.02 -4.24 1.38
C ILE A 27 2.30 -5.29 0.53
N ALA A 28 2.47 -6.56 0.87
CA ALA A 28 1.83 -7.65 0.13
C ALA A 28 0.30 -7.56 0.24
N GLU A 29 -0.21 -7.32 1.43
CA GLU A 29 -1.65 -7.16 1.64
C GLU A 29 -2.20 -5.96 0.88
N THR A 30 -1.48 -4.85 0.92
CA THR A 30 -1.87 -3.63 0.24
C THR A 30 -1.88 -3.83 -1.27
N ALA A 31 -0.85 -4.49 -1.80
CA ALA A 31 -0.78 -4.78 -3.23
C ALA A 31 -1.96 -5.63 -3.68
N SER A 32 -2.31 -6.63 -2.89
CA SER A 32 -3.47 -7.48 -3.18
C SER A 32 -4.77 -6.67 -3.18
N PHE A 33 -4.93 -5.81 -2.19
CA PHE A 33 -6.12 -4.95 -2.09
C PHE A 33 -6.23 -4.01 -3.29
N LEU A 34 -5.11 -3.44 -3.72
CA LEU A 34 -5.09 -2.50 -4.84
C LEU A 34 -5.03 -3.18 -6.21
N CYS A 35 -4.92 -4.50 -6.24
CA CYS A 35 -4.74 -5.28 -7.47
C CYS A 35 -3.51 -4.80 -8.24
N ARG A 36 -2.43 -4.52 -7.52
CA ARG A 36 -1.16 -4.07 -8.10
C ARG A 36 -0.04 -5.03 -7.73
N ASP A 37 1.04 -4.93 -8.49
CA ASP A 37 2.26 -5.66 -8.21
C ASP A 37 2.92 -5.09 -6.95
N VAL A 38 3.52 -5.96 -6.14
CA VAL A 38 4.23 -5.54 -4.92
C VAL A 38 5.32 -4.51 -5.24
N TYR A 39 5.99 -4.68 -6.36
CA TYR A 39 7.07 -3.76 -6.76
C TYR A 39 6.52 -2.37 -7.06
N GLU A 40 5.37 -2.29 -7.67
CA GLU A 40 4.72 -1.00 -7.94
C GLU A 40 4.32 -0.30 -6.65
N VAL A 41 3.76 -1.05 -5.72
CA VAL A 41 3.35 -0.51 -4.41
C VAL A 41 4.58 -0.02 -3.65
N ARG A 42 5.64 -0.83 -3.67
CA ARG A 42 6.88 -0.47 -2.98
C ARG A 42 7.50 0.79 -3.57
N ALA A 43 7.52 0.90 -4.89
CA ALA A 43 8.05 2.07 -5.57
C ALA A 43 7.25 3.33 -5.24
N LYS A 44 5.93 3.21 -5.22
CA LYS A 44 5.06 4.33 -4.89
C LYS A 44 5.24 4.75 -3.43
N MET A 45 5.35 3.80 -2.54
CA MET A 45 5.60 4.09 -1.13
C MET A 45 6.90 4.86 -0.95
N LYS A 46 7.94 4.46 -1.67
CA LYS A 46 9.22 5.15 -1.60
C LYS A 46 9.09 6.58 -2.10
N GLU A 47 8.37 6.78 -3.19
CA GLU A 47 8.11 8.10 -3.74
C GLU A 47 7.35 8.99 -2.75
N LEU A 48 6.38 8.42 -2.06
CA LEU A 48 5.58 9.13 -1.07
C LEU A 48 6.21 9.15 0.32
N ARG A 49 7.36 8.52 0.47
CA ARG A 49 8.07 8.41 1.76
C ARG A 49 7.25 7.69 2.82
N LEU A 50 6.52 6.67 2.38
CA LEU A 50 5.77 5.82 3.28
C LEU A 50 6.59 4.58 3.61
N THR A 51 6.46 4.08 4.83
CA THR A 51 7.10 2.85 5.24
C THR A 51 6.05 1.90 5.80
N GLU A 52 6.29 0.61 5.61
CA GLU A 52 5.44 -0.42 6.17
C GLU A 52 5.48 -0.33 7.69
N GLN A 53 4.30 -0.39 8.32
CA GLN A 53 4.18 -0.25 9.76
C GLN A 53 3.32 -1.39 10.33
N PRO A 54 3.81 -2.63 10.28
CA PRO A 54 3.06 -3.77 10.78
C PRO A 54 2.71 -3.56 12.25
N GLY A 55 1.47 -3.80 12.58
CA GLY A 55 1.01 -3.65 13.95
C GLY A 55 0.59 -2.25 14.35
N LYS A 56 0.73 -1.26 13.47
CA LYS A 56 0.22 0.06 13.76
C LYS A 56 -1.29 0.01 13.98
N GLY A 57 -1.77 0.71 14.98
CA GLY A 57 -3.18 0.69 15.33
C GLY A 57 -3.57 -0.42 16.29
N ARG A 58 -2.64 -1.29 16.64
CA ARG A 58 -2.85 -2.34 17.64
C ARG A 58 -2.38 -1.85 18.99
N VAL A 59 -3.07 -2.29 20.02
CA VAL A 59 -2.61 -2.01 21.38
C VAL A 59 -1.51 -3.01 21.71
N VAL A 60 -0.31 -2.51 21.95
CA VAL A 60 0.84 -3.33 22.32
C VAL A 60 1.19 -3.01 23.76
N LEU A 61 1.09 -4.00 24.59
CA LEU A 61 1.37 -3.84 26.02
C LEU A 61 2.62 -4.59 26.42
#